data_daf4813f78332033f9383d4ef8bc60db
#
_entry.id   daf4813f78332033f9383d4ef8bc60db
#
_cell.length_a   1.000
_cell.length_b   1.000
_cell.length_c   1.000
_cell.angle_alpha   90.00
_cell.angle_beta   90.00
_cell.angle_gamma   90.00
#
_symmetry.space_group_name_H-M   'P 1'
#
loop_
_entity.id
_entity.type
_entity.pdbx_description
1 polymer ?
#
loop_
_entity_poly.entity_id
_entity_poly.type
_entity_poly.pdbx_seq_one_letter_code
_entity_poly.pdbx_strand_id
1 'polypeptide(L)'
;LGNVGCKSDEDDWYLGARGIKFYKHPGAHLNKKPGRWIVAAELVETTRLFGRGIAAIEPQWIEQIGGHLLKKQMLDPHWEKKAAQVTALERATLYGIVIYNNRRVDFGKVDPHGARDIFLREALVQGEWETRLPFLAANQKLIAKVEELEHKSRRQDVLVDDELIY
;
A
#
# COMPACT_ATOMS: atom_id res chain seq x y z
N LEU A 1 -6.91 -22.40 -3.21
CA LEU A 1 -6.95 -20.93 -3.45
C LEU A 1 -6.98 -20.56 -4.95
N GLY A 2 -6.68 -21.49 -5.85
CA GLY A 2 -6.68 -21.25 -7.30
C GLY A 2 -8.04 -20.90 -7.92
N ASN A 3 -9.13 -21.22 -7.25
CA ASN A 3 -10.51 -20.98 -7.72
C ASN A 3 -11.23 -19.88 -6.95
N VAL A 4 -10.50 -18.97 -6.35
CA VAL A 4 -11.05 -17.76 -5.74
C VAL A 4 -11.44 -16.78 -6.83
N GLY A 5 -12.57 -16.10 -6.67
CA GLY A 5 -13.04 -15.06 -7.56
C GLY A 5 -13.54 -13.83 -6.81
N CYS A 6 -13.27 -12.67 -7.40
CA CYS A 6 -13.82 -11.39 -6.95
C CYS A 6 -14.81 -10.89 -8.01
N LYS A 7 -16.01 -10.51 -7.58
CA LYS A 7 -17.05 -10.03 -8.48
C LYS A 7 -16.61 -8.75 -9.21
N SER A 8 -16.87 -8.70 -10.52
CA SER A 8 -16.76 -7.46 -11.30
C SER A 8 -17.79 -6.43 -10.81
N ASP A 9 -17.43 -5.16 -10.87
CA ASP A 9 -18.33 -4.06 -10.55
C ASP A 9 -19.29 -3.75 -11.70
N GLU A 10 -18.96 -4.16 -12.93
CA GLU A 10 -19.67 -3.82 -14.16
C GLU A 10 -20.57 -4.96 -14.68
N ASP A 11 -20.17 -6.22 -14.46
CA ASP A 11 -20.79 -7.40 -15.08
C ASP A 11 -21.04 -8.52 -14.07
N ASP A 12 -21.72 -9.59 -14.52
CA ASP A 12 -22.05 -10.78 -13.71
C ASP A 12 -20.90 -11.80 -13.57
N TRP A 13 -19.74 -11.52 -14.14
CA TRP A 13 -18.58 -12.40 -14.03
C TRP A 13 -17.72 -12.11 -12.80
N TYR A 14 -16.94 -13.10 -12.42
CA TYR A 14 -15.95 -13.04 -11.36
C TYR A 14 -14.56 -13.07 -11.96
N LEU A 15 -13.68 -12.19 -11.47
CA LEU A 15 -12.27 -12.22 -11.79
C LEU A 15 -11.59 -13.30 -10.93
N GLY A 16 -11.08 -14.33 -11.58
CA GLY A 16 -10.32 -15.42 -10.99
C GLY A 16 -8.82 -15.26 -11.13
N ALA A 17 -8.09 -16.28 -10.71
CA ALA A 17 -6.64 -16.35 -10.81
C ALA A 17 -6.15 -16.13 -12.24
N ARG A 18 -5.03 -15.41 -12.39
CA ARG A 18 -4.35 -15.17 -13.68
C ARG A 18 -5.19 -14.47 -14.73
N GLY A 19 -6.13 -13.63 -14.31
CA GLY A 19 -7.00 -12.89 -15.20
C GLY A 19 -8.15 -13.71 -15.82
N ILE A 20 -8.38 -14.94 -15.37
CA ILE A 20 -9.49 -15.77 -15.82
C ILE A 20 -10.80 -15.16 -15.35
N LYS A 21 -11.76 -15.06 -16.26
CA LYS A 21 -13.13 -14.63 -15.96
C LYS A 21 -14.04 -15.85 -15.96
N PHE A 22 -14.84 -16.00 -14.91
CA PHE A 22 -15.80 -17.08 -14.81
C PHE A 22 -17.15 -16.59 -14.28
N TYR A 23 -18.19 -17.34 -14.59
CA TYR A 23 -19.56 -17.05 -14.20
C TYR A 23 -20.01 -18.05 -13.13
N LYS A 24 -20.94 -17.65 -12.30
CA LYS A 24 -21.63 -18.58 -11.41
C LYS A 24 -22.47 -19.55 -12.26
N HIS A 25 -22.30 -20.85 -12.01
CA HIS A 25 -23.12 -21.86 -12.69
C HIS A 25 -24.60 -21.67 -12.35
N PRO A 26 -25.55 -21.75 -13.33
CA PRO A 26 -26.97 -21.55 -13.07
C PRO A 26 -27.57 -22.47 -12.02
N GLY A 27 -27.03 -23.69 -11.84
CA GLY A 27 -27.41 -24.66 -10.82
C GLY A 27 -26.72 -24.52 -9.48
N ALA A 28 -25.96 -23.47 -9.26
CA ALA A 28 -25.30 -23.25 -7.98
C ALA A 28 -26.32 -22.84 -6.90
N HIS A 29 -26.32 -23.55 -5.77
CA HIS A 29 -27.25 -23.32 -4.65
C HIS A 29 -26.97 -22.08 -3.83
N LEU A 30 -26.10 -21.19 -4.28
CA LEU A 30 -25.84 -19.95 -3.57
C LEU A 30 -27.01 -18.97 -3.75
N ASN A 31 -27.38 -18.34 -2.63
CA ASN A 31 -28.39 -17.29 -2.57
C ASN A 31 -28.26 -16.26 -3.70
N LYS A 32 -29.33 -15.58 -4.02
CA LYS A 32 -29.41 -14.56 -5.08
C LYS A 32 -28.35 -13.45 -5.00
N LYS A 33 -27.63 -13.35 -3.88
CA LYS A 33 -26.50 -12.40 -3.67
C LYS A 33 -25.32 -13.15 -3.03
N PRO A 34 -24.45 -13.80 -3.81
CA PRO A 34 -23.33 -14.59 -3.29
C PRO A 34 -22.21 -13.77 -2.62
N GLY A 35 -22.32 -12.44 -2.63
CA GLY A 35 -21.25 -11.57 -2.14
C GLY A 35 -20.18 -11.26 -3.20
N ARG A 36 -19.21 -10.42 -2.82
CA ARG A 36 -18.14 -9.98 -3.72
C ARG A 36 -17.06 -11.05 -3.89
N TRP A 37 -16.80 -11.83 -2.85
CA TRP A 37 -15.74 -12.84 -2.83
C TRP A 37 -16.34 -14.24 -2.75
N ILE A 38 -15.90 -15.09 -3.67
CA ILE A 38 -16.34 -16.49 -3.72
C ILE A 38 -15.16 -17.43 -3.93
N VAL A 39 -15.35 -18.69 -3.60
CA VAL A 39 -14.50 -19.78 -4.02
C VAL A 39 -15.35 -20.82 -4.73
N ALA A 40 -14.88 -21.32 -5.86
CA ALA A 40 -15.51 -22.42 -6.57
C ALA A 40 -14.79 -23.74 -6.29
N ALA A 41 -15.53 -24.82 -6.10
CA ALA A 41 -14.94 -26.16 -5.98
C ALA A 41 -14.26 -26.58 -7.29
N GLU A 42 -14.90 -26.28 -8.41
CA GLU A 42 -14.37 -26.55 -9.75
C GLU A 42 -14.77 -25.45 -10.76
N LEU A 43 -13.96 -25.31 -11.80
CA LEU A 43 -14.26 -24.49 -12.97
C LEU A 43 -14.54 -25.43 -14.16
N VAL A 44 -15.70 -25.24 -14.80
CA VAL A 44 -16.14 -26.07 -15.90
C VAL A 44 -16.35 -25.19 -17.13
N GLU A 45 -15.72 -25.56 -18.22
CA GLU A 45 -15.87 -24.89 -19.51
C GLU A 45 -16.96 -25.54 -20.32
N THR A 46 -17.94 -24.74 -20.72
CA THR A 46 -19.00 -25.12 -21.67
C THR A 46 -19.05 -24.05 -22.78
N THR A 47 -20.15 -23.30 -22.93
CA THR A 47 -20.19 -22.09 -23.76
C THR A 47 -19.40 -20.92 -23.13
N ARG A 48 -19.29 -20.97 -21.81
CA ARG A 48 -18.50 -20.05 -20.96
C ARG A 48 -17.81 -20.86 -19.86
N LEU A 49 -16.88 -20.24 -19.15
CA LEU A 49 -16.31 -20.83 -17.96
C LEU A 49 -17.23 -20.60 -16.77
N PHE A 50 -17.67 -21.67 -16.11
CA PHE A 50 -18.57 -21.62 -14.97
C PHE A 50 -17.89 -22.17 -13.71
N GLY A 51 -18.12 -21.50 -12.59
CA GLY A 51 -17.75 -22.01 -11.26
C GLY A 51 -18.90 -22.86 -10.69
N ARG A 52 -18.58 -24.08 -10.26
CA ARG A 52 -19.48 -25.01 -9.57
C ARG A 52 -19.07 -25.17 -8.12
N GLY A 53 -20.05 -25.51 -7.26
CA GLY A 53 -19.78 -25.68 -5.83
C GLY A 53 -19.27 -24.39 -5.19
N ILE A 54 -20.00 -23.30 -5.40
CA ILE A 54 -19.59 -21.96 -4.98
C ILE A 54 -19.91 -21.74 -3.50
N ALA A 55 -18.94 -21.17 -2.78
CA ALA A 55 -19.12 -20.67 -1.43
C ALA A 55 -18.70 -19.19 -1.33
N ALA A 56 -19.45 -18.42 -0.58
CA ALA A 56 -19.05 -17.05 -0.21
C ALA A 56 -17.90 -17.10 0.79
N ILE A 57 -16.93 -16.23 0.62
CA ILE A 57 -15.77 -16.11 1.49
C ILE A 57 -15.49 -14.65 1.84
N GLU A 58 -14.70 -14.45 2.88
CA GLU A 58 -14.19 -13.13 3.25
C GLU A 58 -12.72 -13.00 2.82
N PRO A 59 -12.28 -11.84 2.32
CA PRO A 59 -10.90 -11.64 1.88
C PRO A 59 -9.87 -11.86 3.02
N GLN A 60 -10.25 -11.64 4.26
CA GLN A 60 -9.42 -11.92 5.43
C GLN A 60 -9.07 -13.39 5.58
N TRP A 61 -9.96 -14.30 5.18
CA TRP A 61 -9.69 -15.74 5.19
C TRP A 61 -8.60 -16.12 4.19
N ILE A 62 -8.58 -15.43 3.04
CA ILE A 62 -7.51 -15.63 2.04
C ILE A 62 -6.16 -15.24 2.64
N GLU A 63 -6.10 -14.13 3.36
CA GLU A 63 -4.88 -13.68 4.02
C GLU A 63 -4.42 -14.66 5.12
N GLN A 64 -5.33 -15.17 5.93
CA GLN A 64 -5.03 -16.11 7.01
C GLN A 64 -4.51 -17.46 6.50
N ILE A 65 -5.13 -17.99 5.45
CA ILE A 65 -4.81 -19.32 4.93
C ILE A 65 -3.69 -19.27 3.88
N GLY A 66 -3.70 -18.25 3.05
CA GLY A 66 -2.82 -18.10 1.89
C GLY A 66 -1.84 -16.94 1.96
N GLY A 67 -1.57 -16.40 3.14
CA GLY A 67 -0.69 -15.24 3.29
C GLY A 67 0.69 -15.40 2.66
N HIS A 68 1.24 -16.63 2.67
CA HIS A 68 2.50 -16.98 2.03
C HIS A 68 2.46 -16.95 0.48
N LEU A 69 1.27 -16.97 -0.12
CA LEU A 69 1.06 -16.88 -1.57
C LEU A 69 0.80 -15.44 -2.04
N LEU A 70 0.57 -14.52 -1.13
CA LEU A 70 0.30 -13.13 -1.47
C LEU A 70 1.58 -12.43 -1.93
N LYS A 71 1.47 -11.72 -3.06
CA LYS A 71 2.48 -10.75 -3.47
C LYS A 71 2.15 -9.40 -2.84
N LYS A 72 3.04 -8.91 -1.99
CA LYS A 72 2.91 -7.64 -1.31
C LYS A 72 3.78 -6.59 -1.99
N GLN A 73 3.22 -5.40 -2.19
CA GLN A 73 3.91 -4.24 -2.73
C GLN A 73 3.76 -3.08 -1.76
N MET A 74 4.87 -2.37 -1.51
CA MET A 74 4.87 -1.15 -0.73
C MET A 74 4.85 0.03 -1.69
N LEU A 75 3.83 0.87 -1.56
CA LEU A 75 3.62 2.04 -2.40
C LEU A 75 3.73 3.29 -1.54
N ASP A 76 4.26 4.37 -2.14
CA ASP A 76 4.33 5.69 -1.55
C ASP A 76 4.93 5.72 -0.13
N PRO A 77 6.15 5.17 0.11
CA PRO A 77 6.79 5.30 1.40
C PRO A 77 7.13 6.78 1.66
N HIS A 78 6.68 7.31 2.80
CA HIS A 78 6.84 8.71 3.17
C HIS A 78 6.88 8.88 4.69
N TRP A 79 7.45 10.01 5.13
CA TRP A 79 7.42 10.41 6.52
C TRP A 79 6.03 10.91 6.91
N GLU A 80 5.48 10.36 7.97
CA GLU A 80 4.20 10.81 8.52
C GLU A 80 4.42 11.56 9.82
N LYS A 81 4.32 12.87 9.75
CA LYS A 81 4.62 13.80 10.84
C LYS A 81 3.82 13.49 12.12
N LYS A 82 2.51 13.24 11.99
CA LYS A 82 1.64 12.94 13.14
C LYS A 82 1.96 11.62 13.82
N ALA A 83 2.27 10.60 13.03
CA ALA A 83 2.62 9.28 13.54
C ALA A 83 4.09 9.18 13.96
N ALA A 84 4.92 10.16 13.57
CA ALA A 84 6.36 10.19 13.78
C ALA A 84 7.04 8.89 13.31
N GLN A 85 6.63 8.41 12.14
CA GLN A 85 7.17 7.19 11.53
C GLN A 85 7.09 7.26 10.01
N VAL A 86 7.90 6.45 9.34
CA VAL A 86 7.79 6.25 7.90
C VAL A 86 6.72 5.22 7.63
N THR A 87 5.69 5.62 6.89
CA THR A 87 4.57 4.76 6.49
C THR A 87 4.60 4.48 5.00
N ALA A 88 4.07 3.34 4.61
CA ALA A 88 3.80 3.01 3.22
C ALA A 88 2.40 2.43 3.08
N LEU A 89 1.91 2.38 1.85
CA LEU A 89 0.64 1.77 1.50
C LEU A 89 0.90 0.37 0.95
N GLU A 90 0.46 -0.64 1.69
CA GLU A 90 0.61 -2.03 1.29
C GLU A 90 -0.55 -2.44 0.38
N ARG A 91 -0.20 -3.07 -0.72
CA ARG A 91 -1.12 -3.75 -1.63
C ARG A 91 -0.75 -5.21 -1.70
N ALA A 92 -1.74 -6.09 -1.57
CA ALA A 92 -1.54 -7.52 -1.69
C ALA A 92 -2.39 -8.11 -2.82
N THR A 93 -1.77 -8.99 -3.61
CA THR A 93 -2.42 -9.70 -4.70
C THR A 93 -2.23 -11.21 -4.56
N LEU A 94 -3.27 -11.95 -4.93
CA LEU A 94 -3.22 -13.41 -5.07
C LEU A 94 -3.47 -13.74 -6.54
N TYR A 95 -2.46 -14.28 -7.24
CA TYR A 95 -2.54 -14.62 -8.65
C TYR A 95 -3.12 -13.50 -9.54
N GLY A 96 -2.79 -12.24 -9.22
CA GLY A 96 -3.28 -11.07 -9.92
C GLY A 96 -4.59 -10.47 -9.39
N ILE A 97 -5.27 -11.13 -8.46
CA ILE A 97 -6.47 -10.60 -7.81
C ILE A 97 -6.04 -9.71 -6.64
N VAL A 98 -6.49 -8.47 -6.60
CA VAL A 98 -6.22 -7.56 -5.48
C VAL A 98 -7.05 -8.00 -4.28
N ILE A 99 -6.38 -8.45 -3.23
CA ILE A 99 -7.03 -8.88 -1.99
C ILE A 99 -7.30 -7.68 -1.08
N TYR A 100 -6.30 -6.82 -0.91
CA TYR A 100 -6.46 -5.52 -0.28
C TYR A 100 -5.51 -4.49 -0.89
N ASN A 101 -5.83 -3.24 -0.70
CA ASN A 101 -5.08 -2.10 -1.21
C ASN A 101 -5.07 -0.96 -0.19
N ASN A 102 -4.09 -0.07 -0.29
CA ASN A 102 -3.98 1.13 0.55
C ASN A 102 -3.97 0.84 2.06
N ARG A 103 -3.47 -0.32 2.48
CA ARG A 103 -3.28 -0.61 3.90
C ARG A 103 -2.04 0.13 4.41
N ARG A 104 -2.24 1.02 5.37
CA ARG A 104 -1.11 1.72 6.01
C ARG A 104 -0.31 0.76 6.86
N VAL A 105 1.00 0.74 6.63
CA VAL A 105 1.95 -0.10 7.34
C VAL A 105 3.17 0.69 7.77
N ASP A 106 3.83 0.25 8.83
CA ASP A 106 5.12 0.77 9.27
C ASP A 106 6.21 0.28 8.31
N PHE A 107 6.70 1.19 7.47
CA PHE A 107 7.72 0.89 6.47
C PHE A 107 9.06 0.50 7.10
N GLY A 108 9.34 0.99 8.30
CA GLY A 108 10.56 0.64 9.04
C GLY A 108 10.67 -0.85 9.38
N LYS A 109 9.53 -1.56 9.47
CA LYS A 109 9.51 -3.01 9.68
C LYS A 109 9.76 -3.81 8.41
N VAL A 110 9.51 -3.20 7.25
CA VAL A 110 9.64 -3.83 5.93
C VAL A 110 11.02 -3.57 5.35
N ASP A 111 11.43 -2.31 5.33
CA ASP A 111 12.72 -1.84 4.85
C ASP A 111 13.30 -0.79 5.81
N PRO A 112 14.08 -1.22 6.82
CA PRO A 112 14.69 -0.31 7.78
C PRO A 112 15.65 0.71 7.16
N HIS A 113 16.37 0.32 6.11
CA HIS A 113 17.32 1.21 5.43
C HIS A 113 16.61 2.29 4.65
N GLY A 114 15.65 1.92 3.80
CA GLY A 114 14.84 2.88 3.07
C GLY A 114 14.04 3.81 3.99
N ALA A 115 13.51 3.28 5.08
CA ALA A 115 12.81 4.09 6.08
C ALA A 115 13.74 5.10 6.76
N ARG A 116 14.98 4.69 7.07
CA ARG A 116 15.99 5.61 7.62
C ARG A 116 16.31 6.75 6.67
N ASP A 117 16.49 6.44 5.39
CA ASP A 117 16.80 7.45 4.38
C ASP A 117 15.68 8.47 4.23
N ILE A 118 14.44 8.01 4.21
CA ILE A 118 13.25 8.88 4.19
C ILE A 118 13.19 9.74 5.45
N PHE A 119 13.42 9.15 6.63
CA PHE A 119 13.45 9.89 7.89
C PHE A 119 14.51 10.98 7.89
N LEU A 120 15.71 10.68 7.44
CA LEU A 120 16.80 11.67 7.38
C LEU A 120 16.45 12.83 6.44
N ARG A 121 15.93 12.53 5.27
CA ARG A 121 15.56 13.54 4.27
C ARG A 121 14.36 14.38 4.70
N GLU A 122 13.25 13.75 4.98
CA GLU A 122 11.99 14.46 5.21
C GLU A 122 11.84 14.98 6.64
N ALA A 123 12.19 14.18 7.65
CA ALA A 123 12.01 14.57 9.03
C ALA A 123 13.10 15.53 9.51
N LEU A 124 14.38 15.24 9.23
CA LEU A 124 15.50 16.02 9.76
C LEU A 124 15.91 17.16 8.83
N VAL A 125 16.17 16.89 7.56
CA VAL A 125 16.66 17.92 6.61
C VAL A 125 15.56 18.89 6.24
N GLN A 126 14.39 18.40 5.84
CA GLN A 126 13.23 19.25 5.52
C GLN A 126 12.47 19.78 6.75
N GLY A 127 12.85 19.32 7.95
CA GLY A 127 12.29 19.81 9.20
C GLY A 127 10.84 19.39 9.47
N GLU A 128 10.34 18.36 8.80
CA GLU A 128 8.97 17.87 8.93
C GLU A 128 8.74 17.02 10.19
N TRP A 129 9.51 17.30 11.26
CA TRP A 129 9.40 16.57 12.51
C TRP A 129 9.05 17.47 13.69
N GLU A 130 7.91 17.25 14.31
CA GLU A 130 7.54 17.88 15.57
C GLU A 130 8.20 17.15 16.75
N THR A 131 9.36 17.63 17.16
CA THR A 131 10.10 17.04 18.27
C THR A 131 10.54 18.14 19.25
N ARG A 132 10.72 17.74 20.51
CA ARG A 132 11.26 18.60 21.56
C ARG A 132 12.79 18.51 21.67
N LEU A 133 13.45 17.82 20.75
CA LEU A 133 14.91 17.67 20.78
C LEU A 133 15.59 19.00 20.52
N PRO A 134 16.48 19.46 21.45
CA PRO A 134 17.04 20.80 21.38
C PRO A 134 17.88 21.08 20.13
N PHE A 135 18.54 20.05 19.59
CA PHE A 135 19.40 20.22 18.43
C PHE A 135 18.62 20.66 17.18
N LEU A 136 17.42 20.13 16.96
CA LEU A 136 16.62 20.48 15.80
C LEU A 136 16.15 21.94 15.87
N ALA A 137 15.69 22.37 17.04
CA ALA A 137 15.33 23.76 17.28
C ALA A 137 16.51 24.73 17.12
N ALA A 138 17.72 24.31 17.55
CA ALA A 138 18.95 25.08 17.38
C ALA A 138 19.32 25.21 15.89
N ASN A 139 19.26 24.11 15.14
CA ASN A 139 19.55 24.12 13.71
C ASN A 139 18.57 24.99 12.93
N GLN A 140 17.27 24.90 13.21
CA GLN A 140 16.24 25.71 12.57
C GLN A 140 16.47 27.22 12.82
N LYS A 141 16.86 27.61 14.06
CA LYS A 141 17.21 29.00 14.36
C LYS A 141 18.46 29.45 13.60
N LEU A 142 19.44 28.57 13.45
CA LEU A 142 20.67 28.89 12.71
C LEU A 142 20.37 29.07 11.21
N ILE A 143 19.59 28.18 10.62
CA ILE A 143 19.15 28.28 9.22
C ILE A 143 18.43 29.62 9.00
N ALA A 144 17.41 29.92 9.80
CA ALA A 144 16.66 31.17 9.69
C ALA A 144 17.55 32.43 9.79
N LYS A 145 18.58 32.37 10.67
CA LYS A 145 19.54 33.48 10.79
C LYS A 145 20.42 33.63 9.54
N VAL A 146 20.85 32.52 8.94
CA VAL A 146 21.65 32.54 7.71
C VAL A 146 20.81 33.05 6.54
N GLU A 147 19.55 32.61 6.40
CA GLU A 147 18.61 33.10 5.40
C GLU A 147 18.40 34.63 5.50
N GLU A 148 18.26 35.16 6.74
CA GLU A 148 18.14 36.59 6.96
C GLU A 148 19.40 37.35 6.52
N LEU A 149 20.60 36.80 6.78
CA LEU A 149 21.87 37.37 6.36
C LEU A 149 22.06 37.33 4.84
N GLU A 150 21.69 36.23 4.20
CA GLU A 150 21.70 36.09 2.72
C GLU A 150 20.81 37.14 2.07
N HIS A 151 19.58 37.29 2.59
CA HIS A 151 18.65 38.28 2.09
C HIS A 151 19.20 39.72 2.25
N LYS A 152 19.82 40.03 3.38
CA LYS A 152 20.43 41.34 3.63
C LYS A 152 21.67 41.61 2.76
N SER A 153 22.48 40.58 2.51
CA SER A 153 23.70 40.69 1.71
C SER A 153 23.47 40.53 0.21
N ARG A 154 22.28 40.21 -0.22
CA ARG A 154 21.92 39.83 -1.60
C ARG A 154 22.75 38.68 -2.16
N ARG A 155 23.32 37.85 -1.28
CA ARG A 155 23.97 36.59 -1.64
C ARG A 155 23.02 35.44 -1.39
N GLN A 156 22.94 34.49 -2.34
CA GLN A 156 22.04 33.33 -2.29
C GLN A 156 22.80 31.99 -2.30
N ASP A 157 24.08 32.02 -1.93
CA ASP A 157 25.02 30.91 -2.09
C ASP A 157 25.67 30.46 -0.76
N VAL A 158 25.15 30.91 0.38
CA VAL A 158 25.73 30.60 1.70
C VAL A 158 25.08 29.34 2.31
N LEU A 159 23.75 29.17 2.11
CA LEU A 159 23.08 27.95 2.54
C LEU A 159 23.34 26.81 1.55
N VAL A 160 23.71 25.68 2.08
CA VAL A 160 23.88 24.45 1.33
C VAL A 160 22.50 23.91 0.95
N ASP A 161 22.34 23.43 -0.28
CA ASP A 161 21.10 22.78 -0.72
C ASP A 161 20.79 21.58 0.16
N ASP A 162 19.51 21.38 0.45
CA ASP A 162 19.02 20.26 1.26
C ASP A 162 19.51 18.90 0.74
N GLU A 163 19.65 18.74 -0.59
CA GLU A 163 20.18 17.54 -1.21
C GLU A 163 21.69 17.31 -0.91
N LEU A 164 22.44 18.36 -0.59
CA LEU A 164 23.85 18.26 -0.18
C LEU A 164 24.01 17.97 1.31
N ILE A 165 22.97 18.23 2.11
CA ILE A 165 22.95 17.93 3.55
C ILE A 165 22.56 16.46 3.77
N TYR A 166 21.74 15.91 2.88
CA TYR A 166 21.31 14.52 2.90
C TYR A 166 22.46 13.58 2.52
#